data_f68374b9a1bdd8dbe74309c95c38c648
#
_entry.id   f68374b9a1bdd8dbe74309c95c38c648
#
_cell.length_a   1.000
_cell.length_b   1.000
_cell.length_c   1.000
_cell.angle_alpha   90.00
_cell.angle_beta   90.00
_cell.angle_gamma   90.00
#
_symmetry.space_group_name_H-M   'P 1'
#
loop_
_entity.id
_entity.type
_entity.pdbx_description
1 polymer ?
#
loop_
_entity_poly.entity_id
_entity_poly.type
_entity_poly.pdbx_seq_one_letter_code
_entity_poly.pdbx_strand_id
1 'polypeptide(L)'
;GSMVDVNVIDRITGETLPMYWHDGRWWVPGKPGNRYAVTLTNRSGGRTLTVISVDGVNAISGETAAHDQTGYVLHPGQHAQITGWRKNLARVAAFEFTALPNSYAARTGRPENVGVIGVAVFRERVRYVPPPAEPAVSQPLSRSKSEAQQDAGRDGAGARASEPVSPSASNESSSLDGVRTERRDQQRLGTGHGRSEYAPTQHVAFERAQSTPDELIKIHYDSRDNLIAMGAIPAPRYRPQRAPEPFPGPVGFVPDPPRRW
;
A
#
# COMPACT_ATOMS: atom_id res chain seq x y z
N GLY A 1 6.34 -8.96 5.12
CA GLY A 1 5.28 -9.96 5.09
C GLY A 1 5.83 -11.38 5.00
N SER A 2 4.98 -12.35 5.23
CA SER A 2 5.36 -13.76 5.12
C SER A 2 5.29 -14.29 3.69
N MET A 3 4.36 -13.78 2.91
CA MET A 3 4.14 -14.16 1.51
C MET A 3 4.75 -13.17 0.54
N VAL A 4 4.63 -11.88 0.84
CA VAL A 4 5.14 -10.82 -0.01
C VAL A 4 5.94 -9.84 0.84
N ASP A 5 7.20 -9.60 0.48
CA ASP A 5 7.98 -8.51 1.05
C ASP A 5 7.56 -7.20 0.39
N VAL A 6 7.28 -6.20 1.22
CA VAL A 6 6.89 -4.87 0.77
C VAL A 6 7.87 -3.85 1.34
N ASN A 7 8.45 -3.02 0.47
CA ASN A 7 9.30 -1.91 0.86
C ASN A 7 8.90 -0.64 0.09
N VAL A 8 9.38 0.50 0.55
CA VAL A 8 9.22 1.80 -0.12
C VAL A 8 10.59 2.30 -0.52
N ILE A 9 10.75 2.68 -1.78
CA ILE A 9 12.00 3.19 -2.33
C ILE A 9 11.82 4.66 -2.70
N ASP A 10 12.73 5.52 -2.24
CA ASP A 10 12.85 6.88 -2.74
C ASP A 10 13.47 6.83 -4.16
N ARG A 11 12.71 7.28 -5.16
CA ARG A 11 13.14 7.22 -6.57
C ARG A 11 14.10 8.33 -6.98
N ILE A 12 14.35 9.29 -6.11
CA ILE A 12 15.34 10.34 -6.34
C ILE A 12 16.73 9.85 -5.91
N THR A 13 16.82 9.19 -4.75
CA THR A 13 18.09 8.67 -4.22
C THR A 13 18.34 7.22 -4.61
N GLY A 14 17.32 6.46 -4.97
CA GLY A 14 17.37 5.01 -5.20
C GLY A 14 17.40 4.18 -3.91
N GLU A 15 17.33 4.81 -2.74
CA GLU A 15 17.46 4.13 -1.46
C GLU A 15 16.11 3.55 -1.00
N THR A 16 16.17 2.38 -0.38
CA THR A 16 15.04 1.83 0.35
C THR A 16 14.86 2.62 1.64
N LEU A 17 13.67 3.18 1.83
CA LEU A 17 13.34 3.94 3.02
C LEU A 17 13.29 3.03 4.25
N PRO A 18 13.93 3.39 5.37
CA PRO A 18 13.93 2.58 6.57
C PRO A 18 12.53 2.52 7.18
N MET A 19 12.17 1.35 7.72
CA MET A 19 10.91 1.14 8.43
C MET A 19 11.14 1.18 9.94
N TYR A 20 10.32 1.94 10.64
CA TYR A 20 10.34 2.07 12.09
C TYR A 20 9.07 1.49 12.69
N TRP A 21 9.23 0.64 13.70
CA TRP A 21 8.09 0.10 14.44
C TRP A 21 7.75 1.03 15.60
N HIS A 22 6.52 1.55 15.62
CA HIS A 22 6.05 2.44 16.68
C HIS A 22 4.54 2.30 16.85
N ASP A 23 4.07 2.16 18.08
CA ASP A 23 2.67 2.02 18.45
C ASP A 23 1.90 0.96 17.62
N GLY A 24 2.49 -0.24 17.47
CA GLY A 24 1.85 -1.32 16.75
C GLY A 24 1.78 -1.14 15.22
N ARG A 25 2.56 -0.20 14.65
CA ARG A 25 2.53 0.15 13.22
C ARG A 25 3.94 0.30 12.66
N TRP A 26 4.07 -0.02 11.38
CA TRP A 26 5.27 0.30 10.60
C TRP A 26 5.18 1.70 10.01
N TRP A 27 6.24 2.47 10.15
CA TRP A 27 6.34 3.84 9.68
C TRP A 27 7.54 4.02 8.77
N VAL A 28 7.34 4.80 7.70
CA VAL A 28 8.37 5.15 6.71
C VAL A 28 8.47 6.67 6.62
N PRO A 29 9.69 7.27 6.72
CA PRO A 29 9.88 8.70 6.55
C PRO A 29 9.83 9.06 5.07
N GLY A 30 8.81 9.82 4.65
CA GLY A 30 8.74 10.42 3.33
C GLY A 30 9.36 11.81 3.30
N LYS A 31 9.93 12.20 2.17
CA LYS A 31 10.42 13.57 1.93
C LYS A 31 9.48 14.27 0.95
N PRO A 32 8.82 15.37 1.33
CA PRO A 32 7.97 16.14 0.43
C PRO A 32 8.68 16.49 -0.88
N GLY A 33 8.00 16.32 -2.01
CA GLY A 33 8.54 16.54 -3.34
C GLY A 33 9.31 15.35 -3.94
N ASN A 34 9.69 14.34 -3.13
CA ASN A 34 10.34 13.15 -3.67
C ASN A 34 9.33 12.15 -4.22
N ARG A 35 9.64 11.59 -5.39
CA ARG A 35 8.89 10.47 -5.95
C ARG A 35 9.34 9.19 -5.29
N TYR A 36 8.40 8.26 -5.11
CA TYR A 36 8.68 6.97 -4.50
C TYR A 36 8.04 5.81 -5.28
N ALA A 37 8.42 4.61 -4.95
CA ALA A 37 7.81 3.38 -5.44
C ALA A 37 7.54 2.42 -4.28
N VAL A 38 6.47 1.66 -4.39
CA VAL A 38 6.21 0.50 -3.55
C VAL A 38 6.81 -0.72 -4.25
N THR A 39 7.74 -1.39 -3.61
CA THR A 39 8.36 -2.61 -4.14
C THR A 39 7.75 -3.83 -3.50
N LEU A 40 7.51 -4.83 -4.31
CA LEU A 40 6.91 -6.11 -3.93
C LEU A 40 7.84 -7.23 -4.36
N THR A 41 8.06 -8.19 -3.47
CA THR A 41 8.77 -9.43 -3.83
C THR A 41 7.95 -10.62 -3.34
N ASN A 42 7.47 -11.46 -4.27
CA ASN A 42 6.74 -12.66 -3.92
C ASN A 42 7.70 -13.71 -3.35
N ARG A 43 7.57 -14.03 -2.06
CA ARG A 43 8.34 -15.04 -1.34
C ARG A 43 7.63 -16.40 -1.28
N SER A 44 6.38 -16.46 -1.74
CA SER A 44 5.62 -17.72 -1.74
C SER A 44 6.02 -18.63 -2.90
N GLY A 45 5.71 -19.91 -2.79
CA GLY A 45 5.96 -20.89 -3.85
C GLY A 45 4.96 -20.88 -5.01
N GLY A 46 3.92 -20.02 -4.95
CA GLY A 46 2.86 -19.88 -5.95
C GLY A 46 2.71 -18.46 -6.48
N ARG A 47 1.85 -18.29 -7.50
CA ARG A 47 1.47 -16.96 -7.94
C ARG A 47 0.64 -16.26 -6.86
N THR A 48 0.84 -14.96 -6.71
CA THR A 48 0.06 -14.12 -5.79
C THR A 48 -0.55 -12.95 -6.52
N LEU A 49 -1.77 -12.56 -6.13
CA LEU A 49 -2.38 -11.30 -6.50
C LEU A 49 -2.18 -10.31 -5.35
N THR A 50 -1.69 -9.13 -5.64
CA THR A 50 -1.49 -8.04 -4.68
C THR A 50 -2.37 -6.86 -5.04
N VAL A 51 -3.38 -6.57 -4.22
CA VAL A 51 -4.19 -5.36 -4.32
C VAL A 51 -3.53 -4.28 -3.49
N ILE A 52 -3.12 -3.19 -4.16
CA ILE A 52 -2.35 -2.11 -3.54
C ILE A 52 -3.24 -0.89 -3.37
N SER A 53 -3.24 -0.35 -2.17
CA SER A 53 -3.89 0.91 -1.81
C SER A 53 -2.85 1.93 -1.38
N VAL A 54 -2.94 3.15 -1.88
CA VAL A 54 -2.17 4.31 -1.42
C VAL A 54 -3.16 5.39 -1.03
N ASP A 55 -3.09 5.83 0.23
CA ASP A 55 -4.04 6.82 0.78
C ASP A 55 -5.50 6.39 0.64
N GLY A 56 -5.79 5.09 0.80
CA GLY A 56 -7.15 4.56 0.62
C GLY A 56 -7.61 4.47 -0.83
N VAL A 57 -6.73 4.70 -1.81
CA VAL A 57 -7.03 4.66 -3.25
C VAL A 57 -6.32 3.48 -3.90
N ASN A 58 -7.06 2.64 -4.63
CA ASN A 58 -6.49 1.51 -5.36
C ASN A 58 -5.53 2.00 -6.45
N ALA A 59 -4.33 1.40 -6.51
CA ALA A 59 -3.26 1.82 -7.42
C ALA A 59 -3.56 1.54 -8.91
N ILE A 60 -4.56 0.70 -9.21
CA ILE A 60 -4.96 0.35 -10.59
C ILE A 60 -6.22 1.09 -11.01
N SER A 61 -7.32 1.00 -10.24
CA SER A 61 -8.61 1.59 -10.64
C SER A 61 -8.71 3.08 -10.31
N GLY A 62 -7.96 3.57 -9.31
CA GLY A 62 -8.09 4.93 -8.79
C GLY A 62 -9.35 5.15 -7.93
N GLU A 63 -10.12 4.09 -7.66
CA GLU A 63 -11.30 4.10 -6.79
C GLU A 63 -10.91 3.97 -5.33
N THR A 64 -11.87 4.18 -4.43
CA THR A 64 -11.68 3.81 -3.01
C THR A 64 -11.32 2.33 -2.92
N ALA A 65 -10.23 2.02 -2.24
CA ALA A 65 -9.67 0.68 -2.25
C ALA A 65 -10.54 -0.33 -1.51
N ALA A 66 -10.77 -1.48 -2.14
CA ALA A 66 -11.40 -2.65 -1.56
C ALA A 66 -10.62 -3.92 -1.94
N HIS A 67 -10.73 -4.95 -1.11
CA HIS A 67 -9.91 -6.16 -1.27
C HIS A 67 -10.27 -6.98 -2.52
N ASP A 68 -11.52 -6.87 -3.00
CA ASP A 68 -12.05 -7.59 -4.16
C ASP A 68 -11.66 -6.98 -5.51
N GLN A 69 -11.06 -5.78 -5.49
CA GLN A 69 -10.64 -5.07 -6.70
C GLN A 69 -9.43 -5.70 -7.39
N THR A 70 -9.12 -5.19 -8.59
CA THR A 70 -7.97 -5.60 -9.40
C THR A 70 -6.65 -5.30 -8.70
N GLY A 71 -5.68 -6.20 -8.85
CA GLY A 71 -4.34 -6.11 -8.28
C GLY A 71 -3.26 -6.53 -9.28
N TYR A 72 -2.02 -6.53 -8.84
CA TYR A 72 -0.86 -7.00 -9.60
C TYR A 72 -0.60 -8.47 -9.30
N VAL A 73 -0.39 -9.27 -10.34
CA VAL A 73 -0.04 -10.69 -10.21
C VAL A 73 1.48 -10.83 -10.25
N LEU A 74 2.02 -11.54 -9.26
CA LEU A 74 3.45 -11.81 -9.13
C LEU A 74 3.70 -13.31 -9.17
N HIS A 75 4.63 -13.75 -10.02
CA HIS A 75 5.14 -15.13 -10.02
C HIS A 75 6.03 -15.38 -8.78
N PRO A 76 6.27 -16.65 -8.40
CA PRO A 76 7.22 -16.99 -7.35
C PRO A 76 8.58 -16.32 -7.58
N GLY A 77 9.13 -15.67 -6.54
CA GLY A 77 10.41 -14.96 -6.61
C GLY A 77 10.39 -13.65 -7.40
N GLN A 78 9.28 -13.30 -8.05
CA GLN A 78 9.21 -12.08 -8.85
C GLN A 78 9.30 -10.84 -7.97
N HIS A 79 10.13 -9.89 -8.42
CA HIS A 79 10.21 -8.52 -7.90
C HIS A 79 9.51 -7.56 -8.84
N ALA A 80 8.71 -6.63 -8.29
CA ALA A 80 8.04 -5.58 -9.03
C ALA A 80 8.09 -4.25 -8.31
N GLN A 81 8.15 -3.14 -9.07
CA GLN A 81 8.06 -1.78 -8.55
C GLN A 81 6.78 -1.13 -9.05
N ILE A 82 5.94 -0.69 -8.11
CA ILE A 82 4.72 0.04 -8.40
C ILE A 82 5.00 1.52 -8.16
N THR A 83 5.07 2.28 -9.23
CA THR A 83 5.60 3.64 -9.24
C THR A 83 4.53 4.72 -9.25
N GLY A 84 3.23 4.35 -9.33
CA GLY A 84 2.13 5.30 -9.42
C GLY A 84 0.77 4.65 -9.64
N TRP A 85 -0.28 5.48 -9.64
CA TRP A 85 -1.63 5.04 -10.03
C TRP A 85 -1.70 4.80 -11.54
N ARG A 86 -2.33 3.70 -11.95
CA ARG A 86 -2.54 3.36 -13.35
C ARG A 86 -3.45 4.39 -14.04
N LYS A 87 -2.97 4.91 -15.18
CA LYS A 87 -3.79 5.70 -16.10
C LYS A 87 -4.32 4.84 -17.25
N ASN A 88 -3.54 3.85 -17.65
CA ASN A 88 -3.83 2.83 -18.65
C ASN A 88 -2.76 1.74 -18.58
N LEU A 89 -2.77 0.77 -19.51
CA LEU A 89 -1.80 -0.34 -19.53
C LEU A 89 -0.35 0.11 -19.76
N ALA A 90 -0.10 1.31 -20.28
CA ALA A 90 1.22 1.80 -20.62
C ALA A 90 1.76 2.86 -19.64
N ARG A 91 0.88 3.54 -18.91
CA ARG A 91 1.26 4.73 -18.14
C ARG A 91 0.71 4.74 -16.71
N VAL A 92 1.46 5.41 -15.85
CA VAL A 92 1.07 5.70 -14.47
C VAL A 92 1.18 7.20 -14.18
N ALA A 93 0.46 7.67 -13.17
CA ALA A 93 0.73 8.93 -12.50
C ALA A 93 1.64 8.65 -11.31
N ALA A 94 2.86 9.19 -11.32
CA ALA A 94 3.87 8.86 -10.33
C ALA A 94 3.41 9.18 -8.89
N PHE A 95 3.76 8.32 -7.95
CA PHE A 95 3.62 8.62 -6.53
C PHE A 95 4.66 9.67 -6.13
N GLU A 96 4.19 10.72 -5.47
CA GLU A 96 5.03 11.80 -4.98
C GLU A 96 4.59 12.20 -3.57
N PHE A 97 5.52 12.26 -2.63
CA PHE A 97 5.20 12.74 -1.29
C PHE A 97 4.84 14.22 -1.31
N THR A 98 3.71 14.59 -0.73
CA THR A 98 3.23 15.97 -0.68
C THR A 98 2.50 16.26 0.63
N ALA A 99 2.21 17.53 0.91
CA ALA A 99 1.33 17.88 2.03
C ALA A 99 -0.08 17.33 1.80
N LEU A 100 -0.77 16.95 2.88
CA LEU A 100 -2.11 16.33 2.84
C LEU A 100 -3.10 17.08 1.93
N PRO A 101 -3.26 18.40 1.95
CA PRO A 101 -4.23 19.09 1.09
C PRO A 101 -3.96 18.91 -0.41
N ASN A 102 -2.70 18.67 -0.79
CA ASN A 102 -2.27 18.45 -2.16
C ASN A 102 -2.28 16.98 -2.57
N SER A 103 -2.57 16.06 -1.63
CA SER A 103 -2.65 14.64 -1.93
C SER A 103 -3.79 14.34 -2.91
N TYR A 104 -3.61 13.28 -3.71
CA TYR A 104 -4.63 12.85 -4.66
C TYR A 104 -5.93 12.46 -3.94
N ALA A 105 -5.83 11.76 -2.82
CA ALA A 105 -6.99 11.36 -2.02
C ALA A 105 -7.74 12.57 -1.47
N ALA A 106 -7.07 13.56 -0.88
CA ALA A 106 -7.73 14.77 -0.39
C ALA A 106 -8.41 15.55 -1.50
N ARG A 107 -7.73 15.74 -2.64
CA ARG A 107 -8.27 16.45 -3.81
C ARG A 107 -9.44 15.71 -4.49
N THR A 108 -9.61 14.43 -4.22
CA THR A 108 -10.74 13.61 -4.68
C THR A 108 -11.77 13.33 -3.59
N GLY A 109 -11.75 14.11 -2.49
CA GLY A 109 -12.76 14.06 -1.42
C GLY A 109 -12.62 12.87 -0.47
N ARG A 110 -11.42 12.29 -0.33
CA ARG A 110 -11.14 11.08 0.49
C ARG A 110 -9.93 11.27 1.44
N PRO A 111 -9.88 12.33 2.27
CA PRO A 111 -8.70 12.65 3.08
C PRO A 111 -8.45 11.71 4.27
N GLU A 112 -9.44 10.90 4.67
CA GLU A 112 -9.43 10.16 5.93
C GLU A 112 -8.30 9.12 6.01
N ASN A 113 -7.95 8.53 4.86
CA ASN A 113 -6.96 7.45 4.76
C ASN A 113 -5.59 7.90 4.23
N VAL A 114 -5.31 9.21 4.26
CA VAL A 114 -4.02 9.75 3.83
C VAL A 114 -2.91 9.36 4.81
N GLY A 115 -1.73 8.99 4.29
CA GLY A 115 -0.57 8.58 5.08
C GLY A 115 -0.47 7.07 5.30
N VAL A 116 -1.15 6.24 4.49
CA VAL A 116 -1.07 4.78 4.59
C VAL A 116 -0.96 4.09 3.23
N ILE A 117 -0.09 3.11 3.14
CA ILE A 117 0.03 2.16 2.04
C ILE A 117 -0.49 0.81 2.54
N GLY A 118 -1.45 0.23 1.84
CA GLY A 118 -2.01 -1.09 2.10
C GLY A 118 -1.68 -2.06 0.98
N VAL A 119 -1.35 -3.30 1.34
CA VAL A 119 -1.14 -4.40 0.36
C VAL A 119 -1.92 -5.62 0.86
N ALA A 120 -2.97 -5.99 0.13
CA ALA A 120 -3.72 -7.21 0.37
C ALA A 120 -3.24 -8.29 -0.60
N VAL A 121 -2.82 -9.43 -0.06
CA VAL A 121 -2.20 -10.54 -0.81
C VAL A 121 -3.16 -11.70 -0.86
N PHE A 122 -3.32 -12.29 -2.04
CA PHE A 122 -4.16 -13.46 -2.27
C PHE A 122 -3.36 -14.55 -2.97
N ARG A 123 -3.57 -15.79 -2.56
CA ARG A 123 -3.09 -16.98 -3.28
C ARG A 123 -3.96 -17.27 -4.49
N GLU A 124 -3.33 -17.85 -5.51
CA GLU A 124 -4.07 -18.38 -6.64
C GLU A 124 -4.74 -19.72 -6.28
N ARG A 125 -5.95 -19.92 -6.79
CA ARG A 125 -6.63 -21.21 -6.69
C ARG A 125 -5.90 -22.23 -7.53
N VAL A 126 -5.35 -23.24 -6.90
CA VAL A 126 -4.76 -24.40 -7.59
C VAL A 126 -5.90 -25.29 -8.10
N ARG A 127 -6.03 -25.39 -9.41
CA ARG A 127 -6.92 -26.39 -10.02
C ARG A 127 -6.21 -27.73 -10.02
N TYR A 128 -6.72 -28.67 -9.26
CA TYR A 128 -6.26 -30.06 -9.38
C TYR A 128 -6.71 -30.57 -10.74
N VAL A 129 -5.76 -30.84 -11.63
CA VAL A 129 -5.99 -31.60 -12.86
C VAL A 129 -5.67 -33.04 -12.51
N PRO A 130 -6.68 -33.93 -12.42
CA PRO A 130 -6.41 -35.35 -12.17
C PRO A 130 -5.52 -35.89 -13.29
N PRO A 131 -4.60 -36.82 -12.99
CA PRO A 131 -3.83 -37.50 -14.02
C PRO A 131 -4.79 -38.14 -15.04
N PRO A 132 -4.40 -38.19 -16.31
CA PRO A 132 -5.19 -38.93 -17.30
C PRO A 132 -5.52 -40.31 -16.75
N ALA A 133 -6.80 -40.65 -16.75
CA ALA A 133 -7.22 -42.03 -16.36
C ALA A 133 -6.47 -43.02 -17.25
N GLU A 134 -5.73 -43.94 -16.63
CA GLU A 134 -5.15 -45.05 -17.37
C GLU A 134 -6.27 -45.75 -18.14
N PRO A 135 -6.06 -46.13 -19.41
CA PRO A 135 -7.08 -46.83 -20.20
C PRO A 135 -7.54 -48.06 -19.44
N ALA A 136 -8.80 -48.04 -19.00
CA ALA A 136 -9.40 -49.21 -18.34
C ALA A 136 -9.29 -50.40 -19.25
N VAL A 137 -8.53 -51.42 -18.84
CA VAL A 137 -8.51 -52.71 -19.47
C VAL A 137 -9.92 -53.25 -19.35
N SER A 138 -10.60 -53.33 -20.48
CA SER A 138 -12.00 -53.77 -20.61
C SER A 138 -12.17 -55.17 -20.05
N GLN A 139 -12.78 -55.33 -18.89
CA GLN A 139 -13.36 -56.58 -18.45
C GLN A 139 -14.80 -56.69 -18.99
N PRO A 140 -15.22 -57.86 -19.46
CA PRO A 140 -16.50 -58.01 -20.15
C PRO A 140 -17.68 -57.89 -19.20
N LEU A 141 -18.71 -57.23 -19.70
CA LEU A 141 -19.99 -56.95 -19.15
C LEU A 141 -20.70 -58.14 -18.49
N SER A 142 -21.16 -57.99 -17.28
CA SER A 142 -22.38 -58.62 -16.81
C SER A 142 -23.46 -57.58 -16.58
N ARG A 143 -24.56 -57.74 -17.33
CA ARG A 143 -25.79 -56.95 -17.25
C ARG A 143 -26.52 -57.19 -15.93
N SER A 144 -26.98 -56.14 -15.28
CA SER A 144 -28.27 -56.20 -14.56
C SER A 144 -28.97 -54.85 -14.63
N LYS A 145 -30.23 -54.95 -15.02
CA LYS A 145 -31.25 -53.87 -15.09
C LYS A 145 -31.79 -53.56 -13.70
N SER A 146 -32.18 -52.31 -13.50
CA SER A 146 -33.47 -51.85 -12.94
C SER A 146 -33.35 -50.35 -12.69
N GLU A 147 -34.11 -49.54 -13.39
CA GLU A 147 -35.42 -48.98 -13.15
C GLU A 147 -35.44 -47.76 -12.24
N ALA A 148 -35.80 -46.72 -12.87
CA ALA A 148 -36.35 -45.43 -12.61
C ALA A 148 -37.10 -45.21 -11.24
N GLN A 149 -36.96 -43.99 -10.74
CA GLN A 149 -38.17 -43.20 -10.36
C GLN A 149 -37.83 -41.74 -10.22
N GLN A 150 -38.66 -40.94 -10.87
CA GLN A 150 -38.85 -39.49 -10.74
C GLN A 150 -39.51 -39.17 -9.40
N ASP A 151 -39.25 -38.04 -8.83
CA ASP A 151 -40.35 -37.16 -8.42
C ASP A 151 -39.94 -35.69 -8.22
N ALA A 152 -40.87 -34.83 -8.51
CA ALA A 152 -40.79 -33.39 -8.61
C ALA A 152 -41.47 -32.72 -7.38
N GLY A 153 -41.20 -31.44 -7.21
CA GLY A 153 -42.03 -30.55 -6.36
C GLY A 153 -41.18 -29.51 -5.64
N ARG A 154 -41.16 -28.33 -6.05
CA ARG A 154 -42.09 -27.18 -6.00
C ARG A 154 -41.88 -26.23 -4.80
N ASP A 155 -41.59 -25.00 -5.14
CA ASP A 155 -42.11 -23.69 -4.65
C ASP A 155 -41.88 -23.20 -3.22
N GLY A 156 -41.51 -21.92 -3.14
CA GLY A 156 -41.73 -21.08 -1.98
C GLY A 156 -40.99 -19.76 -1.95
N ALA A 157 -41.58 -18.74 -2.52
CA ALA A 157 -41.17 -17.34 -2.47
C ALA A 157 -41.31 -16.71 -1.08
N GLY A 158 -40.59 -15.65 -0.79
CA GLY A 158 -40.80 -14.79 0.37
C GLY A 158 -39.87 -13.60 0.48
N ALA A 159 -40.23 -12.51 -0.18
CA ALA A 159 -39.65 -11.18 0.01
C ALA A 159 -39.95 -10.58 1.37
N ARG A 160 -39.08 -9.75 1.91
CA ARG A 160 -39.43 -8.43 2.45
C ARG A 160 -38.23 -7.60 2.87
N ALA A 161 -38.22 -6.39 2.33
CA ALA A 161 -37.42 -5.24 2.67
C ALA A 161 -37.75 -4.65 4.05
N SER A 162 -36.81 -3.97 4.66
CA SER A 162 -37.06 -2.81 5.54
C SER A 162 -35.79 -1.99 5.73
N GLU A 163 -35.73 -0.82 5.13
CA GLU A 163 -35.08 0.38 5.65
C GLU A 163 -36.05 1.09 6.63
N PRO A 164 -35.68 2.23 7.26
CA PRO A 164 -34.45 2.95 7.53
C PRO A 164 -34.34 3.40 9.01
N VAL A 165 -33.39 4.21 9.41
CA VAL A 165 -33.48 5.53 10.09
C VAL A 165 -32.15 5.98 10.66
N SER A 166 -31.69 7.15 10.22
CA SER A 166 -30.72 8.01 10.92
C SER A 166 -31.40 8.72 12.09
N PRO A 167 -30.67 9.16 13.11
CA PRO A 167 -30.72 10.60 13.35
C PRO A 167 -29.34 11.26 13.61
N SER A 168 -29.27 12.48 13.14
CA SER A 168 -28.31 13.53 13.44
C SER A 168 -28.27 13.87 14.92
N ALA A 169 -27.08 14.18 15.43
CA ALA A 169 -26.91 15.10 16.56
C ALA A 169 -25.64 15.91 16.38
N SER A 170 -25.83 17.16 16.09
CA SER A 170 -24.87 18.25 16.16
C SER A 170 -24.42 18.45 17.59
N ASN A 171 -23.11 18.66 17.78
CA ASN A 171 -22.62 19.43 18.91
C ASN A 171 -21.44 20.31 18.45
N GLU A 172 -21.71 21.61 18.42
CA GLU A 172 -20.74 22.67 18.35
C GLU A 172 -19.98 22.74 19.67
N SER A 173 -18.66 22.69 19.61
CA SER A 173 -17.80 23.21 20.68
C SER A 173 -16.40 23.47 20.16
N SER A 174 -16.02 24.74 20.22
CA SER A 174 -14.66 25.24 20.47
C SER A 174 -13.76 25.52 19.27
N SER A 175 -13.77 26.78 18.87
CA SER A 175 -12.97 27.40 17.81
C SER A 175 -11.44 27.49 18.04
N LEU A 176 -10.91 27.01 19.15
CA LEU A 176 -9.46 27.01 19.43
C LEU A 176 -8.77 25.68 19.13
N ASP A 177 -9.50 24.57 19.18
CA ASP A 177 -9.00 23.25 18.75
C ASP A 177 -8.96 23.12 17.23
N GLY A 178 -9.85 23.80 16.51
CA GLY A 178 -9.90 23.78 15.04
C GLY A 178 -8.61 24.28 14.39
N VAL A 179 -8.07 25.41 14.84
CA VAL A 179 -6.84 26.01 14.27
C VAL A 179 -5.60 25.13 14.52
N ARG A 180 -5.57 24.41 15.65
CA ARG A 180 -4.45 23.50 15.96
C ARG A 180 -4.55 22.20 15.20
N THR A 181 -5.75 21.74 14.94
CA THR A 181 -6.03 20.54 14.14
C THR A 181 -5.75 20.82 12.66
N GLU A 182 -6.20 21.94 12.11
CA GLU A 182 -5.90 22.35 10.72
C GLU A 182 -4.40 22.50 10.45
N ARG A 183 -3.63 23.08 11.39
CA ARG A 183 -2.16 23.17 11.26
C ARG A 183 -1.49 21.79 11.30
N ARG A 184 -1.98 20.87 12.12
CA ARG A 184 -1.49 19.47 12.16
C ARG A 184 -1.82 18.74 10.87
N ASP A 185 -3.02 18.91 10.33
CA ASP A 185 -3.45 18.27 9.10
C ASP A 185 -2.67 18.81 7.89
N GLN A 186 -2.36 20.11 7.86
CA GLN A 186 -1.49 20.70 6.83
C GLN A 186 -0.05 20.18 6.88
N GLN A 187 0.42 19.70 8.03
CA GLN A 187 1.76 19.14 8.22
C GLN A 187 1.85 17.63 7.93
N ARG A 188 0.70 16.92 7.85
CA ARG A 188 0.68 15.50 7.51
C ARG A 188 1.09 15.29 6.07
N LEU A 189 1.80 14.18 5.85
CA LEU A 189 2.24 13.80 4.52
C LEU A 189 1.16 12.93 3.84
N GLY A 190 0.99 13.16 2.55
CA GLY A 190 0.14 12.36 1.67
C GLY A 190 0.84 12.08 0.35
N THR A 191 0.16 11.41 -0.56
CA THR A 191 0.66 11.09 -1.89
C THR A 191 -0.06 11.91 -2.96
N GLY A 192 0.71 12.71 -3.70
CA GLY A 192 0.26 13.51 -4.83
C GLY A 192 0.25 12.71 -6.13
N HIS A 193 -0.65 13.11 -7.03
CA HIS A 193 -0.72 12.62 -8.40
C HIS A 193 0.38 13.33 -9.23
N GLY A 194 1.56 12.72 -9.28
CA GLY A 194 2.72 13.25 -9.97
C GLY A 194 2.61 13.17 -11.50
N ARG A 195 3.72 13.42 -12.18
CA ARG A 195 3.77 13.38 -13.64
C ARG A 195 3.44 12.00 -14.22
N SER A 196 2.96 12.01 -15.48
CA SER A 196 2.70 10.76 -16.21
C SER A 196 4.01 10.10 -16.64
N GLU A 197 4.19 8.82 -16.30
CA GLU A 197 5.39 8.03 -16.62
C GLU A 197 5.02 6.78 -17.39
N TYR A 198 5.97 6.29 -18.20
CA TYR A 198 5.83 5.02 -18.91
C TYR A 198 6.12 3.87 -17.96
N ALA A 199 5.17 2.96 -17.80
CA ALA A 199 5.27 1.78 -16.95
C ALA A 199 4.32 0.70 -17.50
N PRO A 200 4.74 -0.06 -18.51
CA PRO A 200 3.87 -1.00 -19.21
C PRO A 200 3.45 -2.18 -18.31
N THR A 201 2.25 -2.67 -18.53
CA THR A 201 1.70 -3.88 -17.90
C THR A 201 0.73 -4.56 -18.85
N GLN A 202 0.35 -5.80 -18.53
CA GLN A 202 -0.60 -6.58 -19.30
C GLN A 202 -1.65 -7.22 -18.39
N HIS A 203 -2.81 -7.53 -18.95
CA HIS A 203 -3.81 -8.33 -18.25
C HIS A 203 -3.39 -9.79 -18.21
N VAL A 204 -3.53 -10.39 -17.03
CA VAL A 204 -3.33 -11.82 -16.82
C VAL A 204 -4.51 -12.37 -16.04
N ALA A 205 -4.93 -13.59 -16.36
CA ALA A 205 -5.98 -14.27 -15.60
C ALA A 205 -5.44 -14.69 -14.22
N PHE A 206 -6.27 -14.51 -13.21
CA PHE A 206 -6.01 -14.94 -11.84
C PHE A 206 -7.32 -15.29 -11.14
N GLU A 207 -7.38 -16.45 -10.53
CA GLU A 207 -8.51 -16.87 -9.71
C GLU A 207 -8.06 -16.97 -8.26
N ARG A 208 -8.69 -16.17 -7.37
CA ARG A 208 -8.36 -16.18 -5.95
C ARG A 208 -8.76 -17.49 -5.31
N ALA A 209 -7.92 -18.01 -4.42
CA ALA A 209 -8.25 -19.20 -3.63
C ALA A 209 -9.40 -18.93 -2.66
N GLN A 210 -9.52 -17.70 -2.15
CA GLN A 210 -10.56 -17.26 -1.23
C GLN A 210 -10.88 -15.77 -1.43
N SER A 211 -11.99 -15.29 -0.87
CA SER A 211 -12.44 -13.90 -0.97
C SER A 211 -11.73 -12.96 -0.01
N THR A 212 -11.25 -13.47 1.12
CA THR A 212 -10.46 -12.70 2.10
C THR A 212 -8.97 -12.75 1.77
N PRO A 213 -8.19 -11.68 2.02
CA PRO A 213 -6.75 -11.73 1.80
C PRO A 213 -6.07 -12.74 2.72
N ASP A 214 -5.10 -13.48 2.18
CA ASP A 214 -4.23 -14.38 2.96
C ASP A 214 -3.26 -13.59 3.84
N GLU A 215 -2.86 -12.41 3.41
CA GLU A 215 -2.00 -11.49 4.17
C GLU A 215 -2.41 -10.04 3.91
N LEU A 216 -2.40 -9.23 4.96
CA LEU A 216 -2.66 -7.79 4.87
C LEU A 216 -1.50 -7.02 5.50
N ILE A 217 -0.77 -6.28 4.67
CA ILE A 217 0.38 -5.48 5.07
C ILE A 217 -0.05 -4.00 5.07
N LYS A 218 0.26 -3.29 6.15
CA LYS A 218 -0.01 -1.86 6.30
C LYS A 218 1.28 -1.14 6.66
N ILE A 219 1.64 -0.11 5.89
CA ILE A 219 2.81 0.74 6.11
C ILE A 219 2.31 2.17 6.20
N HIS A 220 2.49 2.81 7.34
CA HIS A 220 2.20 4.22 7.50
C HIS A 220 3.42 5.04 7.07
N TYR A 221 3.18 6.25 6.63
CA TYR A 221 4.26 7.16 6.29
C TYR A 221 3.92 8.59 6.71
N ASP A 222 4.94 9.34 7.07
CA ASP A 222 4.85 10.77 7.34
C ASP A 222 6.21 11.42 7.11
N SER A 223 6.28 12.74 7.25
CA SER A 223 7.55 13.44 7.19
C SER A 223 8.48 12.98 8.33
N ARG A 224 9.78 13.04 8.07
CA ARG A 224 10.78 12.66 9.09
C ARG A 224 10.60 13.44 10.37
N ASP A 225 10.30 14.74 10.26
CA ASP A 225 10.14 15.64 11.42
C ASP A 225 8.91 15.25 12.25
N ASN A 226 7.79 14.90 11.60
CA ASN A 226 6.60 14.41 12.28
C ASN A 226 6.87 13.07 12.98
N LEU A 227 7.62 12.17 12.35
CA LEU A 227 7.98 10.87 12.94
C LEU A 227 8.94 11.04 14.14
N ILE A 228 9.83 12.02 14.11
CA ILE A 228 10.67 12.38 15.27
C ILE A 228 9.79 12.98 16.39
N ALA A 229 8.90 13.90 16.06
CA ALA A 229 8.00 14.52 17.04
C ALA A 229 7.04 13.49 17.68
N MET A 230 6.64 12.47 16.93
CA MET A 230 5.84 11.35 17.41
C MET A 230 6.64 10.35 18.26
N GLY A 231 7.99 10.36 18.17
CA GLY A 231 8.87 9.41 18.85
C GLY A 231 9.09 8.11 18.07
N ALA A 232 8.57 7.98 16.85
CA ALA A 232 8.80 6.82 15.98
C ALA A 232 10.26 6.75 15.49
N ILE A 233 10.89 7.90 15.28
CA ILE A 233 12.31 8.02 14.94
C ILE A 233 13.03 8.68 16.13
N PRO A 234 14.15 8.14 16.63
CA PRO A 234 14.94 8.77 17.65
C PRO A 234 15.39 10.17 17.21
N ALA A 235 15.18 11.16 18.08
CA ALA A 235 15.68 12.49 17.83
C ALA A 235 17.21 12.48 17.68
N PRO A 236 17.79 13.26 16.76
CA PRO A 236 19.24 13.42 16.66
C PRO A 236 19.79 13.84 18.02
N ARG A 237 20.77 13.11 18.54
CA ARG A 237 21.47 13.55 19.76
C ARG A 237 22.17 14.87 19.43
N TYR A 238 21.65 15.98 19.94
CA TYR A 238 22.32 17.26 19.85
C TYR A 238 23.64 17.13 20.62
N ARG A 239 24.75 17.06 19.92
CA ARG A 239 26.05 17.37 20.52
C ARG A 239 26.17 18.87 20.46
N PRO A 240 26.21 19.58 21.61
CA PRO A 240 26.41 21.00 21.58
C PRO A 240 27.76 21.26 20.89
N GLN A 241 27.70 21.82 19.69
CA GLN A 241 28.89 22.40 19.09
C GLN A 241 29.33 23.49 20.02
N ARG A 242 30.62 23.47 20.42
CA ARG A 242 31.18 24.62 21.17
C ARG A 242 30.85 25.88 20.39
N ALA A 243 30.21 26.82 21.05
CA ALA A 243 29.97 28.11 20.43
C ALA A 243 31.32 28.67 19.92
N PRO A 244 31.34 29.32 18.74
CA PRO A 244 32.56 29.94 18.25
C PRO A 244 33.13 30.87 19.33
N GLU A 245 34.34 30.60 19.74
CA GLU A 245 35.03 31.43 20.72
C GLU A 245 35.84 32.47 19.97
N PRO A 246 35.65 33.79 20.29
CA PRO A 246 36.35 34.84 19.56
C PRO A 246 37.86 34.88 19.83
N PHE A 247 38.33 34.23 20.91
CA PHE A 247 39.74 34.20 21.31
C PHE A 247 40.22 32.75 21.60
N PRO A 248 40.23 31.87 20.60
CA PRO A 248 40.40 30.40 20.81
C PRO A 248 41.86 29.97 21.10
N GLY A 249 42.81 30.84 21.06
CA GLY A 249 44.22 30.50 21.18
C GLY A 249 45.14 31.58 21.66
N PRO A 250 46.43 31.27 21.94
CA PRO A 250 47.40 32.25 22.38
C PRO A 250 47.69 33.30 21.29
N VAL A 251 48.06 34.47 21.71
CA VAL A 251 48.41 35.57 20.81
C VAL A 251 49.58 35.22 19.95
N GLY A 252 49.42 35.32 18.63
CA GLY A 252 50.46 35.06 17.64
C GLY A 252 50.21 35.88 16.38
N PHE A 253 51.18 35.89 15.44
CA PHE A 253 51.02 36.53 14.15
C PHE A 253 50.20 35.63 13.22
N VAL A 254 49.48 36.22 12.26
CA VAL A 254 48.67 35.51 11.27
C VAL A 254 49.58 34.76 10.27
N PRO A 255 49.54 33.42 10.19
CA PRO A 255 50.28 32.69 9.18
C PRO A 255 49.61 32.84 7.81
N ASP A 256 50.43 32.74 6.75
CA ASP A 256 49.89 32.69 5.37
C ASP A 256 49.00 31.45 5.17
N PRO A 257 47.85 31.59 4.45
CA PRO A 257 47.00 30.47 4.16
C PRO A 257 47.71 29.45 3.23
N PRO A 258 47.47 28.13 3.39
CA PRO A 258 48.04 27.12 2.51
C PRO A 258 47.60 27.34 1.05
N ARG A 259 48.54 27.22 0.11
CA ARG A 259 48.25 27.34 -1.32
C ARG A 259 47.23 26.28 -1.72
N ARG A 260 46.15 26.70 -2.39
CA ARG A 260 45.22 25.77 -3.03
C ARG A 260 45.89 25.19 -4.24
N TRP A 261 45.95 23.86 -4.30
CA TRP A 261 46.39 23.09 -5.46
C TRP A 261 45.19 22.93 -6.43
#